data_7bb2f04e23402f19bb146c961332ab8e
#
_entry.id   7bb2f04e23402f19bb146c961332ab8e
#
_cell.length_a   1.000
_cell.length_b   1.000
_cell.length_c   1.000
_cell.angle_alpha   90.00
_cell.angle_beta   90.00
_cell.angle_gamma   90.00
#
_symmetry.space_group_name_H-M   'P 1'
#
loop_
_entity.id
_entity.type
_entity.pdbx_description
1 polymer ?
#
loop_
_entity_poly.entity_id
_entity_poly.type
_entity_poly.pdbx_seq_one_letter_code
_entity_poly.pdbx_strand_id
1 'polypeptide(L)'
;MPSSPICVVFGGSGFLGQRLCQSLIVSGFSVRSVSRTGRPRGASMPWWSAVEWVSADLGAETSSPAMLGADIIFHLASSTYPSTSNSDPVFDLQSNLVGTVRMLAKATDYGVRRVIFISSGGTVYGVPRVNPIPETHPTDPICSYGIQKLTIEKYLYLHHILNRLNSVVLRVSNIYGELQSLDRPLGAVSHFTQRAVHQEPIEIWGDGTIRRDYIHVDDVVDALMKSVSYTGNEHLFNIGSGLSISLNQLVDLIEERLQREVVVNYKPARSFDVPENVLDISRAERELGWKPGMSLEMGLDRMIRVASAQRLKI
;
A
#
# COMPACT_ATOMS: atom_id res chain seq x y z
N MET A 1 -29.78 -19.10 0.02
CA MET A 1 -29.03 -18.16 0.81
C MET A 1 -28.52 -17.06 -0.13
N PRO A 2 -28.52 -15.80 0.22
CA PRO A 2 -27.90 -14.81 -0.63
C PRO A 2 -26.42 -15.20 -0.86
N SER A 3 -25.96 -15.10 -2.10
CA SER A 3 -24.57 -15.40 -2.45
C SER A 3 -23.63 -14.44 -1.69
N SER A 4 -22.50 -14.94 -1.19
CA SER A 4 -21.49 -14.10 -0.55
C SER A 4 -21.06 -12.97 -1.52
N PRO A 5 -20.96 -11.72 -1.05
CA PRO A 5 -20.50 -10.62 -1.90
C PRO A 5 -19.14 -10.92 -2.53
N ILE A 6 -18.98 -10.57 -3.81
CA ILE A 6 -17.76 -10.85 -4.57
C ILE A 6 -16.83 -9.64 -4.53
N CYS A 7 -15.63 -9.85 -4.03
CA CYS A 7 -14.54 -8.87 -4.02
C CYS A 7 -13.49 -9.23 -5.07
N VAL A 8 -13.16 -8.27 -5.93
CA VAL A 8 -12.05 -8.39 -6.88
C VAL A 8 -10.86 -7.59 -6.36
N VAL A 9 -9.69 -8.22 -6.24
CA VAL A 9 -8.47 -7.59 -5.73
C VAL A 9 -7.44 -7.50 -6.86
N PHE A 10 -7.33 -6.34 -7.50
CA PHE A 10 -6.23 -6.06 -8.43
C PHE A 10 -4.93 -5.87 -7.65
N GLY A 11 -3.94 -6.71 -7.90
CA GLY A 11 -2.70 -6.76 -7.13
C GLY A 11 -2.74 -7.72 -5.93
N GLY A 12 -3.71 -8.65 -5.89
CA GLY A 12 -3.91 -9.56 -4.76
C GLY A 12 -2.76 -10.54 -4.50
N SER A 13 -1.87 -10.81 -5.48
CA SER A 13 -0.65 -11.61 -5.26
C SER A 13 0.50 -10.82 -4.61
N GLY A 14 0.36 -9.50 -4.45
CA GLY A 14 1.35 -8.64 -3.82
C GLY A 14 1.35 -8.73 -2.29
N PHE A 15 2.28 -8.02 -1.65
CA PHE A 15 2.45 -7.99 -0.20
C PHE A 15 1.15 -7.60 0.55
N LEU A 16 0.61 -6.41 0.27
CA LEU A 16 -0.66 -5.94 0.85
C LEU A 16 -1.85 -6.79 0.37
N GLY A 17 -1.83 -7.17 -0.92
CA GLY A 17 -2.93 -7.90 -1.54
C GLY A 17 -3.17 -9.28 -0.93
N GLN A 18 -2.13 -10.03 -0.59
CA GLN A 18 -2.26 -11.34 0.06
C GLN A 18 -2.89 -11.22 1.44
N ARG A 19 -2.48 -10.23 2.23
CA ARG A 19 -3.07 -9.96 3.57
C ARG A 19 -4.56 -9.59 3.44
N LEU A 20 -4.89 -8.73 2.47
CA LEU A 20 -6.28 -8.35 2.21
C LEU A 20 -7.12 -9.56 1.76
N CYS A 21 -6.64 -10.37 0.81
CA CYS A 21 -7.35 -11.57 0.36
C CYS A 21 -7.66 -12.52 1.52
N GLN A 22 -6.69 -12.73 2.41
CA GLN A 22 -6.89 -13.56 3.61
C GLN A 22 -7.99 -12.98 4.51
N SER A 23 -7.94 -11.68 4.81
CA SER A 23 -8.94 -11.01 5.65
C SER A 23 -10.34 -11.04 5.05
N LEU A 24 -10.46 -10.86 3.73
CA LEU A 24 -11.75 -10.95 3.03
C LEU A 24 -12.35 -12.35 3.13
N ILE A 25 -11.54 -13.41 2.93
CA ILE A 25 -12.01 -14.81 3.06
C ILE A 25 -12.48 -15.10 4.48
N VAL A 26 -11.70 -14.72 5.48
CA VAL A 26 -12.07 -14.89 6.90
C VAL A 26 -13.37 -14.17 7.23
N SER A 27 -13.63 -13.03 6.57
CA SER A 27 -14.85 -12.24 6.73
C SER A 27 -16.03 -12.74 5.86
N GLY A 28 -15.88 -13.87 5.15
CA GLY A 28 -16.96 -14.52 4.40
C GLY A 28 -17.21 -13.97 2.99
N PHE A 29 -16.29 -13.20 2.42
CA PHE A 29 -16.37 -12.74 1.04
C PHE A 29 -15.88 -13.80 0.04
N SER A 30 -16.46 -13.84 -1.16
CA SER A 30 -15.88 -14.52 -2.31
C SER A 30 -14.79 -13.64 -2.91
N VAL A 31 -13.58 -14.18 -3.13
CA VAL A 31 -12.42 -13.38 -3.55
C VAL A 31 -11.88 -13.83 -4.90
N ARG A 32 -11.79 -12.90 -5.84
CA ARG A 32 -11.04 -13.03 -7.10
C ARG A 32 -9.82 -12.12 -7.06
N SER A 33 -8.65 -12.69 -7.25
CA SER A 33 -7.39 -11.94 -7.26
C SER A 33 -6.86 -11.82 -8.69
N VAL A 34 -6.68 -10.61 -9.18
CA VAL A 34 -6.15 -10.33 -10.51
C VAL A 34 -4.74 -9.78 -10.40
N SER A 35 -3.78 -10.43 -11.03
CA SER A 35 -2.39 -9.97 -11.10
C SER A 35 -1.65 -10.62 -12.28
N ARG A 36 -0.56 -10.03 -12.74
CA ARG A 36 0.24 -10.56 -13.85
C ARG A 36 0.78 -11.97 -13.61
N THR A 37 1.09 -12.29 -12.38
CA THR A 37 1.58 -13.63 -11.99
C THR A 37 0.47 -14.61 -11.63
N GLY A 38 -0.80 -14.15 -11.58
CA GLY A 38 -1.89 -14.92 -11.03
C GLY A 38 -1.64 -15.25 -9.56
N ARG A 39 -1.47 -16.54 -9.25
CA ARG A 39 -1.17 -17.00 -7.88
C ARG A 39 0.20 -16.52 -7.40
N PRO A 40 0.37 -16.17 -6.11
CA PRO A 40 1.66 -15.83 -5.53
C PRO A 40 2.68 -16.96 -5.70
N ARG A 41 3.97 -16.61 -5.79
CA ARG A 41 5.07 -17.59 -5.78
C ARG A 41 5.45 -17.97 -4.35
N GLY A 42 6.03 -19.14 -4.19
CA GLY A 42 6.52 -19.64 -2.89
C GLY A 42 5.65 -20.72 -2.28
N ALA A 43 5.81 -20.96 -0.98
CA ALA A 43 5.06 -21.98 -0.25
C ALA A 43 3.56 -21.63 -0.22
N SER A 44 2.72 -22.62 -0.55
CA SER A 44 1.27 -22.47 -0.56
C SER A 44 0.72 -22.25 0.85
N MET A 45 -0.14 -21.25 1.01
CA MET A 45 -0.87 -21.02 2.24
C MET A 45 -2.25 -21.72 2.17
N PRO A 46 -2.75 -22.27 3.29
CA PRO A 46 -4.02 -23.03 3.29
C PRO A 46 -5.21 -22.26 2.70
N TRP A 47 -5.29 -20.94 2.93
CA TRP A 47 -6.37 -20.09 2.45
C TRP A 47 -6.33 -19.79 0.93
N TRP A 48 -5.20 -20.07 0.23
CA TRP A 48 -5.10 -19.80 -1.21
C TRP A 48 -6.09 -20.60 -2.07
N SER A 49 -6.55 -21.76 -1.59
CA SER A 49 -7.55 -22.56 -2.28
C SER A 49 -8.94 -21.92 -2.32
N ALA A 50 -9.20 -20.95 -1.43
CA ALA A 50 -10.44 -20.20 -1.38
C ALA A 50 -10.44 -18.94 -2.27
N VAL A 51 -9.33 -18.66 -2.99
CA VAL A 51 -9.19 -17.51 -3.90
C VAL A 51 -9.21 -18.00 -5.34
N GLU A 52 -10.02 -17.35 -6.18
CA GLU A 52 -9.93 -17.46 -7.63
C GLU A 52 -8.76 -16.58 -8.14
N TRP A 53 -7.67 -17.23 -8.57
CA TRP A 53 -6.47 -16.54 -9.04
C TRP A 53 -6.50 -16.36 -10.56
N VAL A 54 -6.55 -15.09 -11.01
CA VAL A 54 -6.60 -14.71 -12.43
C VAL A 54 -5.28 -14.08 -12.83
N SER A 55 -4.64 -14.64 -13.87
CA SER A 55 -3.42 -14.08 -14.47
C SER A 55 -3.81 -13.10 -15.57
N ALA A 56 -3.70 -11.80 -15.30
CA ALA A 56 -3.98 -10.75 -16.26
C ALA A 56 -3.33 -9.41 -15.85
N ASP A 57 -3.10 -8.55 -16.83
CA ASP A 57 -2.69 -7.17 -16.59
C ASP A 57 -3.89 -6.29 -16.22
N LEU A 58 -3.62 -5.21 -15.49
CA LEU A 58 -4.60 -4.20 -15.14
C LEU A 58 -5.20 -3.56 -16.41
N GLY A 59 -6.53 -3.58 -16.51
CA GLY A 59 -7.25 -2.99 -17.66
C GLY A 59 -7.09 -3.74 -18.99
N ALA A 60 -6.48 -4.92 -18.98
CA ALA A 60 -6.51 -5.81 -20.14
C ALA A 60 -7.90 -6.46 -20.29
N GLU A 61 -8.28 -6.80 -21.53
CA GLU A 61 -9.54 -7.52 -21.78
C GLU A 61 -9.60 -8.86 -21.00
N THR A 62 -8.45 -9.53 -20.84
CA THR A 62 -8.33 -10.77 -20.06
C THR A 62 -8.64 -10.61 -18.57
N SER A 63 -8.61 -9.38 -18.03
CA SER A 63 -9.00 -9.10 -16.65
C SER A 63 -10.48 -8.82 -16.48
N SER A 64 -11.19 -8.48 -17.56
CA SER A 64 -12.61 -8.10 -17.52
C SER A 64 -13.52 -9.17 -16.96
N PRO A 65 -13.38 -10.48 -17.31
CA PRO A 65 -14.25 -11.53 -16.76
C PRO A 65 -14.21 -11.64 -15.24
N ALA A 66 -13.07 -11.30 -14.60
CA ALA A 66 -12.96 -11.35 -13.16
C ALA A 66 -13.87 -10.33 -12.45
N MET A 67 -14.31 -9.28 -13.14
CA MET A 67 -15.18 -8.24 -12.59
C MET A 67 -16.69 -8.54 -12.78
N LEU A 68 -17.06 -9.58 -13.54
CA LEU A 68 -18.47 -9.94 -13.74
C LEU A 68 -19.13 -10.33 -12.42
N GLY A 69 -20.21 -9.63 -12.07
CA GLY A 69 -20.96 -9.83 -10.82
C GLY A 69 -20.19 -9.42 -9.57
N ALA A 70 -19.07 -8.69 -9.69
CA ALA A 70 -18.34 -8.18 -8.56
C ALA A 70 -19.11 -7.06 -7.85
N ASP A 71 -19.15 -7.11 -6.54
CA ASP A 71 -19.71 -6.04 -5.71
C ASP A 71 -18.69 -4.95 -5.43
N ILE A 72 -17.45 -5.33 -5.17
CA ILE A 72 -16.39 -4.43 -4.72
C ILE A 72 -15.09 -4.73 -5.46
N ILE A 73 -14.41 -3.68 -5.90
CA ILE A 73 -13.05 -3.76 -6.43
C ILE A 73 -12.08 -3.09 -5.46
N PHE A 74 -11.04 -3.81 -5.07
CA PHE A 74 -9.85 -3.26 -4.42
C PHE A 74 -8.76 -3.05 -5.46
N HIS A 75 -8.35 -1.81 -5.67
CA HIS A 75 -7.30 -1.48 -6.60
C HIS A 75 -5.99 -1.20 -5.87
N LEU A 76 -5.17 -2.25 -5.72
CA LEU A 76 -3.85 -2.23 -5.07
C LEU A 76 -2.70 -2.36 -6.09
N ALA A 77 -3.04 -2.67 -7.36
CA ALA A 77 -2.02 -2.91 -8.38
C ALA A 77 -1.19 -1.65 -8.65
N SER A 78 0.12 -1.83 -8.71
CA SER A 78 1.08 -0.85 -9.21
C SER A 78 2.29 -1.57 -9.79
N SER A 79 2.73 -1.13 -10.97
CA SER A 79 3.90 -1.69 -11.66
C SER A 79 5.19 -0.95 -11.32
N THR A 80 5.08 0.22 -10.72
CA THR A 80 6.19 1.13 -10.41
C THR A 80 6.19 1.53 -8.94
N TYR A 81 7.29 2.13 -8.51
CA TYR A 81 7.52 2.67 -7.17
C TYR A 81 8.03 4.11 -7.29
N PRO A 82 7.97 4.92 -6.22
CA PRO A 82 8.48 6.29 -6.26
C PRO A 82 9.93 6.40 -6.77
N SER A 83 10.79 5.45 -6.39
CA SER A 83 12.21 5.44 -6.77
C SER A 83 12.47 5.06 -8.22
N THR A 84 11.55 4.39 -8.91
CA THR A 84 11.73 3.88 -10.28
C THR A 84 10.84 4.56 -11.31
N SER A 85 9.81 5.27 -10.90
CA SER A 85 8.80 5.84 -11.80
C SER A 85 9.35 6.93 -12.72
N ASN A 86 10.35 7.69 -12.25
CA ASN A 86 10.95 8.77 -13.04
C ASN A 86 11.91 8.27 -14.13
N SER A 87 12.37 7.01 -14.07
CA SER A 87 13.25 6.46 -15.11
C SER A 87 12.52 6.13 -16.41
N ASP A 88 11.21 5.81 -16.34
CA ASP A 88 10.34 5.61 -17.49
C ASP A 88 8.91 6.07 -17.17
N PRO A 89 8.64 7.39 -17.25
CA PRO A 89 7.31 7.93 -16.96
C PRO A 89 6.23 7.46 -17.94
N VAL A 90 6.61 7.15 -19.20
CA VAL A 90 5.65 6.66 -20.20
C VAL A 90 5.17 5.26 -19.83
N PHE A 91 6.08 4.37 -19.48
CA PHE A 91 5.72 3.04 -18.96
C PHE A 91 4.87 3.15 -17.70
N ASP A 92 5.22 4.05 -16.77
CA ASP A 92 4.46 4.28 -15.54
C ASP A 92 3.00 4.66 -15.85
N LEU A 93 2.78 5.62 -16.75
CA LEU A 93 1.44 6.06 -17.16
C LEU A 93 0.68 4.94 -17.89
N GLN A 94 1.29 4.27 -18.84
CA GLN A 94 0.63 3.22 -19.63
C GLN A 94 0.22 2.02 -18.77
N SER A 95 1.11 1.55 -17.91
CA SER A 95 0.86 0.35 -17.11
C SER A 95 -0.08 0.57 -15.93
N ASN A 96 -0.09 1.76 -15.35
CA ASN A 96 -0.88 2.03 -14.15
C ASN A 96 -2.12 2.91 -14.45
N LEU A 97 -1.94 4.09 -15.07
CA LEU A 97 -3.05 5.01 -15.30
C LEU A 97 -4.00 4.52 -16.39
N VAL A 98 -3.47 4.21 -17.58
CA VAL A 98 -4.32 3.77 -18.70
C VAL A 98 -5.05 2.47 -18.35
N GLY A 99 -4.35 1.53 -17.71
CA GLY A 99 -4.96 0.29 -17.21
C GLY A 99 -6.08 0.56 -16.21
N THR A 100 -5.88 1.51 -15.28
CA THR A 100 -6.92 1.89 -14.31
C THR A 100 -8.14 2.52 -14.98
N VAL A 101 -7.95 3.45 -15.92
CA VAL A 101 -9.08 4.09 -16.63
C VAL A 101 -9.92 3.06 -17.36
N ARG A 102 -9.29 2.08 -18.04
CA ARG A 102 -10.00 0.96 -18.69
C ARG A 102 -10.75 0.09 -17.66
N MET A 103 -10.11 -0.22 -16.54
CA MET A 103 -10.75 -0.99 -15.46
C MET A 103 -11.96 -0.24 -14.90
N LEU A 104 -11.89 1.07 -14.68
CA LEU A 104 -13.02 1.88 -14.17
C LEU A 104 -14.19 1.91 -15.15
N ALA A 105 -13.93 2.03 -16.45
CA ALA A 105 -14.97 1.94 -17.46
C ALA A 105 -15.71 0.60 -17.40
N LYS A 106 -14.97 -0.51 -17.39
CA LYS A 106 -15.56 -1.86 -17.25
C LYS A 106 -16.27 -2.08 -15.92
N ALA A 107 -15.72 -1.56 -14.81
CA ALA A 107 -16.39 -1.62 -13.51
C ALA A 107 -17.77 -0.93 -13.54
N THR A 108 -17.86 0.20 -14.23
CA THR A 108 -19.13 0.92 -14.45
C THR A 108 -20.08 0.08 -15.30
N ASP A 109 -19.63 -0.47 -16.43
CA ASP A 109 -20.45 -1.30 -17.33
C ASP A 109 -21.01 -2.54 -16.61
N TYR A 110 -20.26 -3.14 -15.70
CA TYR A 110 -20.65 -4.33 -14.94
C TYR A 110 -21.42 -4.03 -13.66
N GLY A 111 -21.69 -2.77 -13.36
CA GLY A 111 -22.46 -2.37 -12.19
C GLY A 111 -21.77 -2.61 -10.86
N VAL A 112 -20.44 -2.55 -10.84
CA VAL A 112 -19.65 -2.62 -9.58
C VAL A 112 -20.11 -1.52 -8.64
N ARG A 113 -20.44 -1.87 -7.40
CA ARG A 113 -21.01 -0.92 -6.45
C ARG A 113 -19.95 0.02 -5.83
N ARG A 114 -18.71 -0.48 -5.66
CA ARG A 114 -17.65 0.28 -4.98
C ARG A 114 -16.26 -0.07 -5.49
N VAL A 115 -15.43 0.97 -5.62
CA VAL A 115 -13.98 0.83 -5.84
C VAL A 115 -13.23 1.42 -4.65
N ILE A 116 -12.33 0.64 -4.05
CA ILE A 116 -11.44 1.07 -2.97
C ILE A 116 -10.02 1.12 -3.52
N PHE A 117 -9.41 2.29 -3.50
CA PHE A 117 -8.12 2.55 -4.14
C PHE A 117 -7.05 2.91 -3.12
N ILE A 118 -5.88 2.24 -3.23
CA ILE A 118 -4.68 2.63 -2.49
C ILE A 118 -3.92 3.70 -3.29
N SER A 119 -3.99 4.92 -2.79
CA SER A 119 -3.17 6.06 -3.18
C SER A 119 -1.94 6.18 -2.27
N SER A 120 -1.19 7.25 -2.37
CA SER A 120 0.08 7.41 -1.64
C SER A 120 0.15 8.74 -0.88
N GLY A 121 0.02 8.70 0.44
CA GLY A 121 0.25 9.85 1.30
C GLY A 121 1.70 10.33 1.32
N GLY A 122 2.63 9.46 0.96
CA GLY A 122 4.06 9.81 0.88
C GLY A 122 4.46 10.57 -0.39
N THR A 123 3.60 10.64 -1.42
CA THR A 123 4.01 11.22 -2.71
C THR A 123 3.04 12.22 -3.33
N VAL A 124 1.73 12.12 -3.09
CA VAL A 124 0.74 12.99 -3.74
C VAL A 124 0.78 14.43 -3.25
N TYR A 125 1.22 14.66 -2.03
CA TYR A 125 1.29 16.00 -1.43
C TYR A 125 2.54 16.79 -1.86
N GLY A 126 3.57 16.11 -2.38
CA GLY A 126 4.86 16.73 -2.67
C GLY A 126 5.60 17.13 -1.39
N VAL A 127 6.18 18.34 -1.37
CA VAL A 127 6.85 18.89 -0.18
C VAL A 127 5.79 19.51 0.74
N PRO A 128 5.55 18.97 1.94
CA PRO A 128 4.50 19.46 2.82
C PRO A 128 4.77 20.88 3.31
N ARG A 129 3.69 21.68 3.39
CA ARG A 129 3.70 23.01 3.99
C ARG A 129 3.33 23.00 5.47
N VAL A 130 2.73 21.89 5.92
CA VAL A 130 2.31 21.66 7.30
C VAL A 130 2.41 20.16 7.61
N ASN A 131 2.80 19.81 8.82
CA ASN A 131 2.81 18.47 9.38
C ASN A 131 2.08 18.48 10.75
N PRO A 132 1.24 17.48 11.04
CA PRO A 132 0.77 16.41 10.15
C PRO A 132 -0.03 16.94 8.95
N ILE A 133 0.05 16.23 7.80
CA ILE A 133 -0.54 16.64 6.51
C ILE A 133 -2.03 16.26 6.49
N PRO A 134 -2.98 17.21 6.47
CA PRO A 134 -4.40 16.89 6.33
C PRO A 134 -4.78 16.57 4.88
N GLU A 135 -5.92 15.91 4.65
CA GLU A 135 -6.42 15.61 3.30
C GLU A 135 -6.73 16.84 2.45
N THR A 136 -6.94 18.00 3.11
CA THR A 136 -7.17 19.30 2.45
C THR A 136 -5.89 19.99 1.98
N HIS A 137 -4.71 19.45 2.34
CA HIS A 137 -3.42 19.99 1.88
C HIS A 137 -3.34 19.98 0.34
N PRO A 138 -2.76 21.00 -0.29
CA PRO A 138 -2.48 20.99 -1.72
C PRO A 138 -1.72 19.74 -2.17
N THR A 139 -1.95 19.31 -3.40
CA THR A 139 -1.32 18.12 -3.99
C THR A 139 -0.40 18.51 -5.14
N ASP A 140 0.90 18.58 -4.85
CA ASP A 140 1.96 19.01 -5.77
C ASP A 140 3.04 17.89 -5.88
N PRO A 141 2.70 16.70 -6.44
CA PRO A 141 3.60 15.56 -6.48
C PRO A 141 4.86 15.85 -7.30
N ILE A 142 6.03 15.40 -6.81
CA ILE A 142 7.34 15.64 -7.41
C ILE A 142 7.95 14.40 -8.08
N CYS A 143 7.16 13.35 -8.29
CA CYS A 143 7.56 12.15 -9.04
C CYS A 143 6.40 11.59 -9.85
N SER A 144 6.71 10.86 -10.94
CA SER A 144 5.72 10.27 -11.85
C SER A 144 4.72 9.38 -11.11
N TYR A 145 5.19 8.57 -10.17
CA TYR A 145 4.33 7.75 -9.31
C TYR A 145 3.27 8.57 -8.55
N GLY A 146 3.66 9.69 -7.94
CA GLY A 146 2.72 10.59 -7.25
C GLY A 146 1.73 11.24 -8.19
N ILE A 147 2.19 11.69 -9.35
CA ILE A 147 1.35 12.29 -10.40
C ILE A 147 0.29 11.28 -10.88
N GLN A 148 0.71 10.05 -11.20
CA GLN A 148 -0.24 9.03 -11.67
C GLN A 148 -1.24 8.62 -10.57
N LYS A 149 -0.82 8.50 -9.30
CA LYS A 149 -1.72 8.21 -8.19
C LYS A 149 -2.77 9.31 -8.03
N LEU A 150 -2.35 10.57 -8.03
CA LEU A 150 -3.26 11.71 -7.96
C LEU A 150 -4.22 11.76 -9.17
N THR A 151 -3.73 11.46 -10.37
CA THR A 151 -4.57 11.41 -11.57
C THR A 151 -5.63 10.32 -11.46
N ILE A 152 -5.31 9.16 -10.92
CA ILE A 152 -6.29 8.09 -10.65
C ILE A 152 -7.37 8.56 -9.66
N GLU A 153 -6.99 9.28 -8.58
CA GLU A 153 -7.97 9.88 -7.66
C GLU A 153 -8.96 10.79 -8.40
N LYS A 154 -8.49 11.59 -9.36
CA LYS A 154 -9.36 12.46 -10.18
C LYS A 154 -10.28 11.67 -11.11
N TYR A 155 -9.82 10.57 -11.71
CA TYR A 155 -10.67 9.68 -12.51
C TYR A 155 -11.74 8.97 -11.65
N LEU A 156 -11.40 8.54 -10.44
CA LEU A 156 -12.39 7.98 -9.49
C LEU A 156 -13.47 9.01 -9.16
N TYR A 157 -13.08 10.25 -8.88
CA TYR A 157 -14.02 11.34 -8.65
C TYR A 157 -14.88 11.62 -9.89
N LEU A 158 -14.30 11.64 -11.11
CA LEU A 158 -15.03 11.80 -12.36
C LEU A 158 -16.08 10.70 -12.54
N HIS A 159 -15.71 9.43 -12.32
CA HIS A 159 -16.66 8.31 -12.39
C HIS A 159 -17.75 8.38 -11.31
N HIS A 160 -17.44 8.92 -10.14
CA HIS A 160 -18.45 9.20 -9.12
C HIS A 160 -19.49 10.20 -9.62
N ILE A 161 -19.06 11.33 -10.20
CA ILE A 161 -19.96 12.37 -10.71
C ILE A 161 -20.80 11.90 -11.91
N LEU A 162 -20.16 11.25 -12.88
CA LEU A 162 -20.82 10.87 -14.13
C LEU A 162 -21.66 9.59 -14.01
N ASN A 163 -21.18 8.61 -13.25
CA ASN A 163 -21.70 7.24 -13.24
C ASN A 163 -22.21 6.82 -11.86
N ARG A 164 -22.10 7.67 -10.85
CA ARG A 164 -22.44 7.37 -9.45
C ARG A 164 -21.66 6.18 -8.89
N LEU A 165 -20.47 5.89 -9.45
CA LEU A 165 -19.57 4.86 -8.93
C LEU A 165 -19.08 5.30 -7.55
N ASN A 166 -19.44 4.53 -6.50
CA ASN A 166 -18.95 4.82 -5.16
C ASN A 166 -17.46 4.47 -5.09
N SER A 167 -16.64 5.39 -4.59
CA SER A 167 -15.21 5.15 -4.43
C SER A 167 -14.70 5.64 -3.08
N VAL A 168 -13.73 4.92 -2.52
CA VAL A 168 -12.96 5.31 -1.35
C VAL A 168 -11.49 5.29 -1.70
N VAL A 169 -10.82 6.40 -1.47
CA VAL A 169 -9.39 6.58 -1.71
C VAL A 169 -8.66 6.62 -0.37
N LEU A 170 -7.68 5.74 -0.20
CA LEU A 170 -6.81 5.69 0.97
C LEU A 170 -5.42 6.18 0.56
N ARG A 171 -5.01 7.37 1.02
CA ARG A 171 -3.64 7.88 0.90
C ARG A 171 -2.81 7.29 2.02
N VAL A 172 -2.09 6.22 1.71
CA VAL A 172 -1.36 5.45 2.71
C VAL A 172 0.08 5.97 2.85
N SER A 173 0.60 6.01 4.08
CA SER A 173 1.98 6.33 4.40
C SER A 173 2.94 5.18 4.02
N ASN A 174 4.10 5.05 4.64
CA ASN A 174 5.08 4.02 4.29
C ASN A 174 4.72 2.67 4.93
N ILE A 175 4.17 1.76 4.11
CA ILE A 175 3.72 0.45 4.57
C ILE A 175 4.93 -0.45 4.84
N TYR A 176 4.92 -1.14 5.97
CA TYR A 176 5.90 -2.16 6.32
C TYR A 176 5.23 -3.41 6.93
N GLY A 177 5.98 -4.51 7.07
CA GLY A 177 5.51 -5.72 7.72
C GLY A 177 6.25 -6.96 7.25
N GLU A 178 5.90 -8.10 7.85
CA GLU A 178 6.53 -9.39 7.56
C GLU A 178 6.18 -9.89 6.16
N LEU A 179 7.06 -10.69 5.58
CA LEU A 179 6.90 -11.33 4.27
C LEU A 179 6.89 -10.37 3.07
N GLN A 180 7.37 -9.14 3.25
CA GLN A 180 7.65 -8.27 2.12
C GLN A 180 8.79 -8.89 1.30
N SER A 181 8.56 -9.09 -0.01
CA SER A 181 9.54 -9.73 -0.91
C SER A 181 10.83 -8.92 -1.00
N LEU A 182 11.98 -9.59 -0.89
CA LEU A 182 13.30 -8.99 -1.06
C LEU A 182 13.63 -8.63 -2.53
N ASP A 183 12.91 -9.22 -3.48
CA ASP A 183 13.12 -9.00 -4.92
C ASP A 183 12.64 -7.62 -5.41
N ARG A 184 12.11 -6.81 -4.50
CA ARG A 184 11.56 -5.48 -4.82
C ARG A 184 12.21 -4.42 -3.94
N PRO A 185 12.24 -3.15 -4.38
CA PRO A 185 12.68 -2.06 -3.52
C PRO A 185 11.85 -2.05 -2.23
N LEU A 186 12.48 -2.36 -1.12
CA LEU A 186 11.86 -2.39 0.18
C LEU A 186 11.83 -0.97 0.77
N GLY A 187 10.79 -0.66 1.55
CA GLY A 187 10.81 0.50 2.43
C GLY A 187 11.90 0.38 3.50
N ALA A 188 12.28 1.50 4.09
CA ALA A 188 13.39 1.57 5.05
C ALA A 188 13.25 0.56 6.20
N VAL A 189 12.05 0.43 6.81
CA VAL A 189 11.82 -0.50 7.93
C VAL A 189 12.19 -1.92 7.54
N SER A 190 11.67 -2.42 6.41
CA SER A 190 11.93 -3.79 5.97
C SER A 190 13.37 -4.01 5.56
N HIS A 191 13.95 -3.04 4.84
CA HIS A 191 15.35 -3.12 4.39
C HIS A 191 16.33 -3.10 5.57
N PHE A 192 16.17 -2.16 6.50
CA PHE A 192 17.06 -2.01 7.65
C PHE A 192 16.96 -3.22 8.59
N THR A 193 15.74 -3.68 8.89
CA THR A 193 15.53 -4.87 9.72
C THR A 193 16.20 -6.11 9.12
N GLN A 194 16.05 -6.33 7.82
CA GLN A 194 16.67 -7.47 7.13
C GLN A 194 18.20 -7.42 7.22
N ARG A 195 18.80 -6.27 6.85
CA ARG A 195 20.26 -6.12 6.90
C ARG A 195 20.79 -6.27 8.32
N ALA A 196 20.12 -5.66 9.30
CA ALA A 196 20.49 -5.79 10.70
C ALA A 196 20.43 -7.23 11.17
N VAL A 197 19.39 -8.01 10.87
CA VAL A 197 19.29 -9.43 11.22
C VAL A 197 20.40 -10.25 10.57
N HIS A 198 20.77 -9.95 9.33
CA HIS A 198 21.84 -10.64 8.59
C HIS A 198 23.24 -10.14 8.94
N GLN A 199 23.38 -9.16 9.85
CA GLN A 199 24.65 -8.52 10.21
C GLN A 199 25.35 -7.82 9.02
N GLU A 200 24.56 -7.26 8.12
CA GLU A 200 25.01 -6.47 6.99
C GLU A 200 24.90 -4.98 7.30
N PRO A 201 25.81 -4.13 6.80
CA PRO A 201 25.74 -2.69 7.00
C PRO A 201 24.47 -2.08 6.42
N ILE A 202 23.81 -1.19 7.16
CA ILE A 202 22.69 -0.37 6.66
C ILE A 202 23.26 0.83 5.90
N GLU A 203 22.72 1.12 4.72
CA GLU A 203 23.04 2.32 3.96
C GLU A 203 21.96 3.38 4.16
N ILE A 204 22.36 4.56 4.63
CA ILE A 204 21.51 5.74 4.79
C ILE A 204 21.97 6.83 3.82
N TRP A 205 21.03 7.33 2.99
CA TRP A 205 21.27 8.48 2.11
C TRP A 205 20.99 9.76 2.86
N GLY A 206 21.97 10.68 2.92
CA GLY A 206 21.96 11.86 3.76
C GLY A 206 22.50 11.56 5.16
N ASP A 207 22.15 12.40 6.11
CA ASP A 207 22.58 12.34 7.52
C ASP A 207 21.62 11.50 8.42
N GLY A 208 20.59 10.91 7.84
CA GLY A 208 19.60 10.10 8.56
C GLY A 208 18.54 10.89 9.32
N THR A 209 18.50 12.22 9.18
CA THR A 209 17.51 13.08 9.85
C THR A 209 16.13 13.10 9.17
N ILE A 210 16.04 12.59 7.93
CA ILE A 210 14.78 12.48 7.18
C ILE A 210 13.76 11.67 7.98
N ARG A 211 12.55 12.23 8.14
CA ARG A 211 11.48 11.66 8.96
C ARG A 211 10.34 11.10 8.09
N ARG A 212 9.85 9.92 8.45
CA ARG A 212 8.74 9.26 7.74
C ARG A 212 7.72 8.68 8.73
N ASP A 213 6.47 8.68 8.29
CA ASP A 213 5.37 7.96 8.91
C ASP A 213 5.37 6.51 8.39
N TYR A 214 5.46 5.55 9.29
CA TYR A 214 5.46 4.11 8.99
C TYR A 214 4.22 3.45 9.56
N ILE A 215 3.53 2.68 8.72
CA ILE A 215 2.31 1.96 9.09
C ILE A 215 2.43 0.46 8.82
N HIS A 216 1.99 -0.34 9.79
CA HIS A 216 1.99 -1.79 9.62
C HIS A 216 0.94 -2.24 8.59
N VAL A 217 1.27 -3.26 7.80
CA VAL A 217 0.39 -3.80 6.75
C VAL A 217 -0.97 -4.24 7.27
N ASP A 218 -1.05 -4.79 8.49
CA ASP A 218 -2.31 -5.24 9.08
C ASP A 218 -3.25 -4.06 9.39
N ASP A 219 -2.73 -2.90 9.79
CA ASP A 219 -3.52 -1.68 10.00
C ASP A 219 -4.07 -1.13 8.69
N VAL A 220 -3.29 -1.21 7.60
CA VAL A 220 -3.77 -0.83 6.26
C VAL A 220 -4.89 -1.78 5.79
N VAL A 221 -4.75 -3.07 6.06
CA VAL A 221 -5.81 -4.05 5.77
C VAL A 221 -7.08 -3.75 6.57
N ASP A 222 -6.97 -3.39 7.85
CA ASP A 222 -8.14 -2.97 8.65
C ASP A 222 -8.83 -1.74 8.05
N ALA A 223 -8.06 -0.73 7.60
CA ALA A 223 -8.63 0.44 6.92
C ALA A 223 -9.36 0.07 5.62
N LEU A 224 -8.79 -0.85 4.82
CA LEU A 224 -9.44 -1.38 3.62
C LEU A 224 -10.73 -2.11 3.96
N MET A 225 -10.75 -2.95 4.98
CA MET A 225 -11.94 -3.68 5.44
C MET A 225 -13.03 -2.73 5.95
N LYS A 226 -12.69 -1.71 6.73
CA LYS A 226 -13.64 -0.69 7.19
C LYS A 226 -14.23 0.13 6.04
N SER A 227 -13.45 0.35 4.97
CA SER A 227 -13.93 1.02 3.76
C SER A 227 -15.01 0.23 3.01
N VAL A 228 -15.13 -1.08 3.22
CA VAL A 228 -16.18 -1.93 2.59
C VAL A 228 -17.59 -1.50 3.00
N SER A 229 -17.79 -1.23 4.26
CA SER A 229 -19.11 -0.90 4.84
C SER A 229 -19.33 0.60 5.05
N TYR A 230 -18.36 1.44 4.73
CA TYR A 230 -18.47 2.89 4.92
C TYR A 230 -19.58 3.50 4.06
N THR A 231 -20.46 4.27 4.68
CA THR A 231 -21.64 4.90 4.03
C THR A 231 -21.67 6.42 4.18
N GLY A 232 -20.63 7.02 4.76
CA GLY A 232 -20.52 8.47 4.88
C GLY A 232 -20.22 9.16 3.55
N ASN A 233 -20.07 10.48 3.59
CA ASN A 233 -19.91 11.34 2.42
C ASN A 233 -18.45 11.60 2.02
N GLU A 234 -17.50 11.24 2.87
CA GLU A 234 -16.08 11.43 2.57
C GLU A 234 -15.58 10.33 1.64
N HIS A 235 -14.76 10.71 0.67
CA HIS A 235 -14.22 9.77 -0.33
C HIS A 235 -12.71 9.59 -0.24
N LEU A 236 -12.05 10.36 0.63
CA LEU A 236 -10.60 10.46 0.72
C LEU A 236 -10.15 10.44 2.18
N PHE A 237 -9.23 9.52 2.50
CA PHE A 237 -8.70 9.33 3.85
C PHE A 237 -7.18 9.18 3.84
N ASN A 238 -6.51 9.85 4.74
CA ASN A 238 -5.14 9.57 5.10
C ASN A 238 -5.06 8.35 6.03
N ILE A 239 -4.17 7.42 5.71
CA ILE A 239 -3.94 6.19 6.47
C ILE A 239 -2.46 6.11 6.80
N GLY A 240 -2.12 6.33 8.04
CA GLY A 240 -0.77 6.38 8.58
C GLY A 240 -0.75 6.07 10.06
N SER A 241 0.41 6.11 10.67
CA SER A 241 0.52 6.01 12.13
C SER A 241 0.22 7.35 12.83
N GLY A 242 0.27 8.47 12.09
CA GLY A 242 0.20 9.81 12.64
C GLY A 242 1.48 10.24 13.37
N LEU A 243 2.52 9.42 13.33
CA LEU A 243 3.82 9.65 13.95
C LEU A 243 4.94 9.57 12.91
N SER A 244 5.96 10.41 13.05
CA SER A 244 7.15 10.33 12.22
C SER A 244 8.39 10.05 13.05
N ILE A 245 9.27 9.21 12.53
CA ILE A 245 10.61 8.98 13.08
C ILE A 245 11.67 9.21 12.01
N SER A 246 12.88 9.58 12.43
CA SER A 246 14.02 9.70 11.53
C SER A 246 14.58 8.31 11.19
N LEU A 247 15.40 8.24 10.12
CA LEU A 247 16.11 7.00 9.78
C LEU A 247 17.09 6.59 10.90
N ASN A 248 17.73 7.57 11.58
CA ASN A 248 18.58 7.28 12.73
C ASN A 248 17.79 6.68 13.88
N GLN A 249 16.65 7.28 14.26
CA GLN A 249 15.75 6.72 15.28
C GLN A 249 15.26 5.32 14.93
N LEU A 250 15.04 5.04 13.63
CA LEU A 250 14.68 3.69 13.19
C LEU A 250 15.81 2.68 13.43
N VAL A 251 17.08 3.10 13.19
CA VAL A 251 18.26 2.26 13.50
C VAL A 251 18.35 2.02 14.99
N ASP A 252 18.24 3.08 15.82
CA ASP A 252 18.29 2.97 17.29
C ASP A 252 17.25 1.95 17.80
N LEU A 253 16.00 2.02 17.28
CA LEU A 253 14.96 1.06 17.64
C LEU A 253 15.31 -0.39 17.23
N ILE A 254 15.90 -0.58 16.05
CA ILE A 254 16.32 -1.91 15.59
C ILE A 254 17.45 -2.46 16.46
N GLU A 255 18.44 -1.64 16.83
CA GLU A 255 19.54 -2.00 17.73
C GLU A 255 19.01 -2.42 19.11
N GLU A 256 18.09 -1.61 19.66
CA GLU A 256 17.45 -1.90 20.94
C GLU A 256 16.74 -3.28 20.91
N ARG A 257 15.99 -3.60 19.82
CA ARG A 257 15.29 -4.88 19.70
C ARG A 257 16.20 -6.06 19.45
N LEU A 258 17.32 -5.85 18.74
CA LEU A 258 18.32 -6.88 18.49
C LEU A 258 19.33 -7.04 19.62
N GLN A 259 19.38 -6.11 20.59
CA GLN A 259 20.36 -6.04 21.67
C GLN A 259 21.80 -6.09 21.15
N ARG A 260 22.05 -5.38 20.05
CA ARG A 260 23.37 -5.27 19.42
C ARG A 260 23.46 -4.05 18.50
N GLU A 261 24.67 -3.52 18.33
CA GLU A 261 24.97 -2.47 17.40
C GLU A 261 24.86 -2.92 15.93
N VAL A 262 24.51 -1.98 15.06
CA VAL A 262 24.39 -2.16 13.61
C VAL A 262 25.33 -1.20 12.91
N VAL A 263 26.09 -1.69 11.95
CA VAL A 263 26.99 -0.83 11.15
C VAL A 263 26.15 0.02 10.20
N VAL A 264 26.32 1.35 10.24
CA VAL A 264 25.63 2.30 9.35
C VAL A 264 26.64 3.01 8.45
N ASN A 265 26.38 3.00 7.15
CA ASN A 265 27.14 3.71 6.13
C ASN A 265 26.32 4.86 5.56
N TYR A 266 26.73 6.09 5.82
CA TYR A 266 26.09 7.29 5.28
C TYR A 266 26.58 7.59 3.86
N LYS A 267 25.63 7.85 2.95
CA LYS A 267 25.87 8.22 1.54
C LYS A 267 25.45 9.66 1.29
N PRO A 268 25.89 10.30 0.21
CA PRO A 268 25.45 11.65 -0.13
C PRO A 268 23.92 11.77 -0.17
N ALA A 269 23.39 12.90 0.31
CA ALA A 269 21.95 13.16 0.32
C ALA A 269 21.37 13.19 -1.10
N ARG A 270 20.08 12.80 -1.25
CA ARG A 270 19.34 12.91 -2.50
C ARG A 270 18.56 14.21 -2.53
N SER A 271 18.64 14.95 -3.62
CA SER A 271 18.03 16.28 -3.76
C SER A 271 16.50 16.29 -3.77
N PHE A 272 15.86 15.13 -4.00
CA PHE A 272 14.39 14.97 -4.07
C PHE A 272 13.78 14.41 -2.78
N ASP A 273 14.57 14.17 -1.75
CA ASP A 273 14.04 13.64 -0.49
C ASP A 273 13.34 14.76 0.29
N VAL A 274 12.05 14.52 0.59
CA VAL A 274 11.26 15.41 1.45
C VAL A 274 11.73 15.25 2.89
N PRO A 275 12.03 16.34 3.62
CA PRO A 275 12.60 16.27 4.98
C PRO A 275 11.68 15.51 5.96
N GLU A 276 10.40 15.79 5.95
CA GLU A 276 9.41 15.13 6.80
C GLU A 276 8.10 14.91 6.07
N ASN A 277 7.51 13.74 6.29
CA ASN A 277 6.17 13.40 5.81
C ASN A 277 5.47 12.57 6.88
N VAL A 278 4.39 13.14 7.47
CA VAL A 278 3.52 12.49 8.45
C VAL A 278 2.08 12.89 8.16
N LEU A 279 1.16 11.93 8.23
CA LEU A 279 -0.24 12.13 7.85
C LEU A 279 -1.10 12.48 9.06
N ASP A 280 -2.00 13.45 8.89
CA ASP A 280 -3.11 13.65 9.82
C ASP A 280 -4.18 12.58 9.52
N ILE A 281 -4.42 11.71 10.49
CA ILE A 281 -5.35 10.57 10.38
C ILE A 281 -6.71 10.84 11.05
N SER A 282 -6.94 12.04 11.56
CA SER A 282 -8.13 12.39 12.36
C SER A 282 -9.45 12.20 11.60
N ARG A 283 -9.44 12.33 10.26
CA ARG A 283 -10.60 12.03 9.43
C ARG A 283 -10.90 10.54 9.41
N ALA A 284 -9.91 9.69 9.25
CA ALA A 284 -10.09 8.23 9.28
C ALA A 284 -10.59 7.76 10.66
N GLU A 285 -10.09 8.33 11.74
CA GLU A 285 -10.59 8.04 13.09
C GLU A 285 -12.06 8.39 13.24
N ARG A 286 -12.45 9.59 12.84
CA ARG A 286 -13.81 10.11 13.01
C ARG A 286 -14.82 9.44 12.09
N GLU A 287 -14.48 9.26 10.81
CA GLU A 287 -15.42 8.84 9.77
C GLU A 287 -15.43 7.32 9.53
N LEU A 288 -14.25 6.68 9.53
CA LEU A 288 -14.15 5.22 9.36
C LEU A 288 -14.16 4.47 10.70
N GLY A 289 -14.05 5.18 11.83
CA GLY A 289 -13.81 4.54 13.14
C GLY A 289 -12.51 3.74 13.14
N TRP A 290 -11.51 4.20 12.38
CA TRP A 290 -10.23 3.52 12.18
C TRP A 290 -9.09 4.27 12.85
N LYS A 291 -8.22 3.54 13.50
CA LYS A 291 -6.92 4.02 14.01
C LYS A 291 -5.89 2.89 13.93
N PRO A 292 -4.60 3.20 13.79
CA PRO A 292 -3.57 2.17 13.81
C PRO A 292 -3.53 1.45 15.16
N GLY A 293 -3.42 0.14 15.13
CA GLY A 293 -3.35 -0.71 16.32
C GLY A 293 -1.95 -1.25 16.60
N MET A 294 -1.06 -1.24 15.59
CA MET A 294 0.30 -1.77 15.66
C MET A 294 1.31 -0.65 15.87
N SER A 295 2.00 -0.63 17.00
CA SER A 295 3.13 0.29 17.17
C SER A 295 4.32 -0.16 16.30
N LEU A 296 5.26 0.76 16.02
CA LEU A 296 6.44 0.43 15.22
C LEU A 296 7.32 -0.62 15.94
N GLU A 297 7.43 -0.52 17.24
CA GLU A 297 8.17 -1.46 18.08
C GLU A 297 7.58 -2.87 17.99
N MET A 298 6.26 -3.02 18.15
CA MET A 298 5.56 -4.29 17.99
C MET A 298 5.76 -4.90 16.60
N GLY A 299 5.69 -4.06 15.57
CA GLY A 299 5.90 -4.45 14.18
C GLY A 299 7.35 -4.93 13.94
N LEU A 300 8.34 -4.20 14.49
CA LEU A 300 9.75 -4.58 14.43
C LEU A 300 10.02 -5.93 15.12
N ASP A 301 9.45 -6.14 16.32
CA ASP A 301 9.59 -7.42 17.04
C ASP A 301 9.07 -8.60 16.20
N ARG A 302 7.93 -8.41 15.51
CA ARG A 302 7.37 -9.43 14.60
C ARG A 302 8.28 -9.67 13.40
N MET A 303 8.78 -8.61 12.77
CA MET A 303 9.66 -8.70 11.60
C MET A 303 11.00 -9.36 11.93
N ILE A 304 11.63 -8.97 13.05
CA ILE A 304 12.89 -9.55 13.51
C ILE A 304 12.72 -11.05 13.79
N ARG A 305 11.62 -11.45 14.43
CA ARG A 305 11.31 -12.87 14.68
C ARG A 305 11.22 -13.67 13.38
N VAL A 306 10.50 -13.16 12.38
CA VAL A 306 10.34 -13.85 11.10
C VAL A 306 11.67 -13.92 10.34
N ALA A 307 12.42 -12.82 10.26
CA ALA A 307 13.71 -12.76 9.56
C ALA A 307 14.76 -13.68 10.23
N SER A 308 14.80 -13.72 11.56
CA SER A 308 15.70 -14.61 12.31
C SER A 308 15.37 -16.10 12.09
N ALA A 309 14.07 -16.45 12.03
CA ALA A 309 13.64 -17.81 11.74
C ALA A 309 13.97 -18.27 10.31
N GLN A 310 14.01 -17.35 9.35
CA GLN A 310 14.43 -17.62 7.96
C GLN A 310 15.94 -17.83 7.88
N ARG A 311 16.75 -17.04 8.60
CA ARG A 311 18.21 -17.18 8.66
C ARG A 311 18.66 -18.53 9.18
N LEU A 312 17.95 -19.13 10.13
CA LEU A 312 18.27 -20.44 10.70
C LEU A 312 17.98 -21.62 9.76
N LYS A 313 17.33 -21.40 8.63
CA LYS A 313 16.99 -22.44 7.63
C LYS A 313 17.94 -22.47 6.43
N ILE A 314 18.89 -21.52 6.35
CA ILE A 314 19.97 -21.46 5.36
C ILE A 314 21.26 -21.99 5.98
#